data_420f903a25531391a39cc4ac7d468173
#
_entry.id   420f903a25531391a39cc4ac7d468173
#
_cell.length_a   1.000
_cell.length_b   1.000
_cell.length_c   1.000
_cell.angle_alpha   90.00
_cell.angle_beta   90.00
_cell.angle_gamma   90.00
#
_symmetry.space_group_name_H-M   'P 1'
#
loop_
_entity.id
_entity.type
_entity.pdbx_description
1 polymer ?
#
loop_
_entity_poly.entity_id
_entity_poly.type
_entity_poly.pdbx_seq_one_letter_code
_entity_poly.pdbx_strand_id
1 'polypeptide(L)' 'MSSNFWRFASTLEKEFGVPYDRDREIVLCPECRSMIAKSEVDFKDYTSRTEDDYVVYSCPYCKRVLTCRAVEA' A
#
# COMPACT_ATOMS: atom_id res chain seq x y z
N MET A 1 -16.94 -1.55 -4.83
CA MET A 1 -16.04 -0.68 -4.10
C MET A 1 -14.60 -1.03 -4.39
N SER A 2 -13.86 -0.06 -4.88
CA SER A 2 -12.44 -0.28 -5.11
C SER A 2 -11.73 -0.34 -3.76
N SER A 3 -11.08 -1.43 -3.49
CA SER A 3 -10.27 -1.54 -2.29
C SER A 3 -8.87 -1.05 -2.60
N ASN A 4 -8.46 0.06 -2.00
CA ASN A 4 -7.11 0.58 -2.14
C ASN A 4 -6.08 -0.43 -1.64
N PHE A 5 -6.48 -1.26 -0.68
CA PHE A 5 -5.60 -2.31 -0.16
C PHE A 5 -5.18 -3.29 -1.26
N TRP A 6 -6.11 -3.75 -2.10
CA TRP A 6 -5.78 -4.71 -3.16
C TRP A 6 -4.93 -4.10 -4.26
N ARG A 7 -5.12 -2.81 -4.55
CA ARG A 7 -4.25 -2.09 -5.48
C ARG A 7 -2.84 -1.99 -4.93
N PHE A 8 -2.72 -1.69 -3.65
CA PHE A 8 -1.45 -1.65 -2.95
C PHE A 8 -0.77 -3.03 -2.97
N ALA A 9 -1.50 -4.08 -2.61
CA ALA A 9 -0.98 -5.45 -2.61
C ALA A 9 -0.49 -5.86 -3.99
N SER A 10 -1.27 -5.57 -5.03
CA SER A 10 -0.91 -5.87 -6.41
C SER A 10 0.34 -5.14 -6.84
N THR A 11 0.48 -3.88 -6.45
CA THR A 11 1.67 -3.08 -6.74
C THR A 11 2.92 -3.66 -6.08
N LEU A 12 2.81 -4.07 -4.82
CA LEU A 12 3.92 -4.70 -4.12
C LEU A 12 4.34 -6.00 -4.78
N GLU A 13 3.38 -6.78 -5.25
CA GLU A 13 3.69 -8.02 -5.95
C GLU A 13 4.44 -7.74 -7.25
N LYS A 14 3.99 -6.75 -8.02
CA LYS A 14 4.61 -6.39 -9.29
C LYS A 14 6.01 -5.81 -9.13
N GLU A 15 6.17 -4.87 -8.21
CA GLU A 15 7.41 -4.12 -8.08
C GLU A 15 8.46 -4.81 -7.23
N PHE A 16 8.04 -5.51 -6.19
CA PHE A 16 8.96 -6.13 -5.24
C PHE A 16 8.88 -7.66 -5.23
N GLY A 17 7.94 -8.23 -5.97
CA GLY A 17 7.75 -9.68 -5.98
C GLY A 17 7.25 -10.22 -4.64
N VAL A 18 6.57 -9.40 -3.85
CA VAL A 18 6.10 -9.77 -2.53
C VAL A 18 4.72 -10.41 -2.64
N PRO A 19 4.54 -11.66 -2.19
CA PRO A 19 3.24 -12.31 -2.23
C PRO A 19 2.27 -11.69 -1.23
N TYR A 20 0.99 -11.80 -1.53
CA TYR A 20 -0.05 -11.39 -0.61
C TYR A 20 -1.10 -12.47 -0.49
N ASP A 21 -1.78 -12.50 0.65
CA ASP A 21 -2.81 -13.51 0.94
C ASP A 21 -4.18 -12.84 0.93
N ARG A 22 -4.99 -13.19 -0.06
CA ARG A 22 -6.34 -12.63 -0.19
C ARG A 22 -7.29 -13.15 0.88
N ASP A 23 -7.13 -14.41 1.27
CA ASP A 23 -8.03 -15.02 2.25
C ASP A 23 -7.86 -14.40 3.62
N ARG A 24 -6.63 -14.09 3.98
CA ARG A 24 -6.31 -13.46 5.26
C ARG A 24 -6.27 -11.94 5.20
N GLU A 25 -6.32 -11.39 3.99
CA GLU A 25 -6.22 -9.95 3.74
C GLU A 25 -4.95 -9.35 4.35
N ILE A 26 -3.82 -10.00 4.08
CA ILE A 26 -2.52 -9.54 4.56
C ILE A 26 -1.51 -9.45 3.41
N VAL A 27 -0.54 -8.56 3.59
CA VAL A 27 0.60 -8.42 2.69
C VAL A 27 1.87 -8.44 3.54
N LEU A 28 3.00 -8.77 2.90
CA LEU A 28 4.30 -8.74 3.56
C LEU A 28 5.03 -7.46 3.19
N CYS A 29 5.62 -6.82 4.19
CA CYS A 29 6.49 -5.68 3.94
C CYS A 29 7.78 -6.16 3.28
N PRO A 30 8.20 -5.56 2.15
CA PRO A 30 9.44 -5.97 1.47
C PRO A 30 10.70 -5.63 2.26
N GLU A 31 10.60 -4.73 3.23
CA GLU A 31 11.77 -4.33 4.03
C GLU A 31 11.93 -5.12 5.32
N CYS A 32 10.91 -5.09 6.18
CA CYS A 32 10.99 -5.76 7.47
C CYS A 32 10.32 -7.14 7.49
N ARG A 33 9.66 -7.50 6.42
CA ARG A 33 8.95 -8.77 6.24
C ARG A 33 7.87 -9.05 7.28
N SER A 34 7.33 -7.99 7.85
CA SER A 34 6.21 -8.11 8.78
C SER A 34 4.92 -8.32 8.01
N MET A 35 4.02 -9.11 8.59
CA MET A 35 2.68 -9.29 8.01
C MET A 35 1.84 -8.07 8.33
N ILE A 36 1.33 -7.43 7.29
CA ILE A 36 0.50 -6.23 7.41
C ILE A 36 -0.93 -6.58 7.05
N ALA A 37 -1.82 -6.50 8.02
CA ALA A 37 -3.24 -6.74 7.77
C ALA A 37 -3.86 -5.53 7.06
N LYS A 38 -4.95 -5.79 6.34
CA LYS A 38 -5.68 -4.74 5.63
C LYS A 38 -6.03 -3.55 6.53
N SER A 39 -6.39 -3.82 7.78
CA SER A 39 -6.76 -2.79 8.74
C SER A 39 -5.55 -2.06 9.33
N GLU A 40 -4.35 -2.60 9.16
CA GLU A 40 -3.13 -2.05 9.73
C GLU A 40 -2.33 -1.20 8.75
N VAL A 41 -2.59 -1.34 7.45
CA VAL A 41 -1.87 -0.59 6.44
C VAL A 41 -2.01 0.90 6.69
N ASP A 42 -0.87 1.58 6.79
CA ASP A 42 -0.84 3.02 6.96
C ASP A 42 -0.86 3.68 5.58
N PHE A 43 -1.93 4.39 5.30
CA PHE A 43 -2.03 5.13 4.05
C PHE A 43 -2.48 6.56 4.33
N LYS A 44 -1.92 7.49 3.56
CA LYS A 44 -2.22 8.91 3.72
C LYS A 44 -2.53 9.52 2.38
N ASP A 45 -3.50 10.42 2.37
CA ASP A 45 -3.87 11.18 1.18
C ASP A 45 -3.05 12.47 1.13
N TYR A 46 -2.53 12.74 -0.06
CA TYR A 46 -1.78 13.98 -0.30
C TYR A 46 -2.31 14.65 -1.55
N THR A 47 -2.27 15.96 -1.56
CA THR A 47 -2.59 16.76 -2.75
C THR A 47 -1.31 17.41 -3.22
N SER A 48 -0.94 17.18 -4.48
CA SER A 48 0.25 17.78 -5.05
C SER A 48 0.00 19.24 -5.42
N ARG A 49 1.08 19.94 -5.77
CA ARG A 49 0.98 21.34 -6.22
C ARG A 49 0.18 21.51 -7.51
N THR A 50 0.06 20.45 -8.28
CA THR A 50 -0.72 20.44 -9.53
C THR A 50 -2.17 20.01 -9.26
N GLU A 51 -2.60 19.96 -8.01
CA GLU A 51 -3.93 19.56 -7.59
C GLU A 51 -4.28 18.09 -7.87
N ASP A 52 -3.27 17.30 -8.17
CA ASP A 52 -3.45 15.85 -8.33
C ASP A 52 -3.40 15.19 -6.96
N ASP A 53 -4.42 14.43 -6.65
CA ASP A 53 -4.46 13.67 -5.40
C ASP A 53 -3.69 12.36 -5.57
N TYR A 54 -3.00 11.95 -4.52
CA TYR A 54 -2.34 10.65 -4.51
C TYR A 54 -2.35 10.05 -3.10
N VAL A 55 -2.24 8.74 -3.05
CA VAL A 55 -2.24 7.99 -1.80
C VAL A 55 -0.86 7.38 -1.60
N VAL A 56 -0.30 7.58 -0.41
CA VAL A 56 0.98 7.01 -0.02
C VAL A 56 0.74 5.86 0.95
N TYR A 57 1.30 4.71 0.63
CA TYR A 57 1.18 3.52 1.47
C TYR A 57 2.49 3.28 2.20
N SER A 58 2.39 3.09 3.51
CA SER A 58 3.55 2.90 4.37
C SER A 58 3.38 1.68 5.26
N CYS A 59 4.49 1.07 5.62
CA CYS A 59 4.49 -0.01 6.58
C CYS A 59 4.28 0.56 7.99
N PRO A 60 3.30 0.04 8.75
CA PRO A 60 3.06 0.55 10.12
C PRO A 60 4.14 0.13 11.11
N TYR A 61 4.95 -0.85 10.76
CA TYR A 61 5.96 -1.39 11.68
C TYR A 61 7.32 -0.72 11.51
N CYS A 62 7.82 -0.64 10.28
CA CYS A 62 9.13 -0.03 10.02
C CYS A 62 9.02 1.43 9.57
N LYS A 63 7.81 1.93 9.39
CA LYS A 63 7.53 3.33 9.02
C LYS A 63 8.09 3.74 7.65
N ARG A 64 8.41 2.77 6.81
CA ARG A 64 8.94 3.05 5.48
C ARG A 64 7.81 3.24 4.48
N VAL A 65 7.98 4.22 3.60
CA VAL A 65 7.05 4.41 2.48
C VAL A 65 7.30 3.29 1.48
N LEU A 66 6.26 2.50 1.20
CA LEU A 66 6.36 1.35 0.31
C LEU A 66 6.03 1.74 -1.12
N THR A 67 4.97 2.49 -1.33
CA THR A 67 4.58 2.92 -2.66
C THR A 67 3.62 4.10 -2.57
N CYS A 68 3.49 4.83 -3.66
CA CYS A 68 2.49 5.89 -3.78
C CYS A 68 1.77 5.71 -5.11
N ARG A 69 0.53 6.15 -5.16
CA ARG A 69 -0.28 5.99 -6.35
C ARG A 69 -1.22 7.18 -6.52
N ALA A 70 -1.34 7.66 -7.75
CA ALA A 70 -2.28 8.72 -8.06
C ALA A 70 -3.71 8.19 -7.93
N VAL A 71 -4.58 9.04 -7.36
CA VAL A 71 -6.00 8.72 -7.27
C VAL A 71 -6.63 9.09 -8.60
N GLU A 72 -7.20 8.10 -9.26
CA GLU A 72 -7.92 8.33 -10.49
C GLU A 72 -9.36 8.77 -10.17
N ALA A 73 -9.74 9.87 -10.76
CA ALA A 73 -11.08 10.40 -10.59
C ALA A 73 -12.14 9.52 -11.26
#